data_cbe6f06d54deae6238a6a276d814249b
#
_entry.id   cbe6f06d54deae6238a6a276d814249b
#
_cell.length_a   1.000
_cell.length_b   1.000
_cell.length_c   1.000
_cell.angle_alpha   90.00
_cell.angle_beta   90.00
_cell.angle_gamma   90.00
#
_symmetry.space_group_name_H-M   'P 1'
#
loop_
_entity.id
_entity.type
_entity.pdbx_description
1 polymer ?
#
loop_
_entity_poly.entity_id
_entity_poly.type
_entity_poly.pdbx_seq_one_letter_code
_entity_poly.pdbx_strand_id
1 'polypeptide(L)'
;FNQDDGIEFFGGSVNAKHLVCSGIRDDSFDWTYGWTGKGQYWIAQQRGDDADQGFEIDNNSKNNEATPRSDAQIYNVTLVGDPKGKESDIGMLVREGAAGTYKNIIAMGFRKTGLRIDGDVSQRMATEGKTIIQNCIFFGNTSEGAEKQFHSDFEKNMALDAANSNRVVDPELGAPYDLTAPNFTPAAGSPALTGAATPPSDGFFDKTNFVGAMGAGDNWIAGWTNFAQN
;
A
#
# COMPACT_ATOMS: atom_id res chain seq x y z
N PHE A 1 -16.74 -0.12 -5.80
CA PHE A 1 -17.65 -0.24 -4.65
C PHE A 1 -17.99 -1.71 -4.42
N ASN A 2 -17.32 -2.38 -3.52
CA ASN A 2 -17.59 -3.77 -3.11
C ASN A 2 -17.99 -3.78 -1.62
N GLN A 3 -18.67 -4.84 -1.16
CA GLN A 3 -19.09 -4.97 0.25
C GLN A 3 -18.06 -5.76 1.08
N ASP A 4 -17.13 -6.36 0.44
CA ASP A 4 -15.99 -7.13 0.94
C ASP A 4 -14.76 -6.57 0.23
N ASP A 5 -13.66 -7.30 0.14
CA ASP A 5 -12.42 -6.87 -0.48
C ASP A 5 -12.57 -6.35 -1.91
N GLY A 6 -11.70 -5.45 -2.29
CA GLY A 6 -11.59 -4.98 -3.65
C GLY A 6 -11.05 -6.05 -4.59
N ILE A 7 -9.90 -6.58 -4.27
CA ILE A 7 -9.26 -7.71 -4.96
C ILE A 7 -8.52 -8.56 -3.93
N GLU A 8 -8.87 -9.85 -3.85
CA GLU A 8 -8.22 -10.81 -2.97
C GLU A 8 -7.55 -11.94 -3.75
N PHE A 9 -6.32 -12.30 -3.36
CA PHE A 9 -5.53 -13.38 -3.96
C PHE A 9 -5.32 -14.53 -2.96
N PHE A 10 -5.94 -15.66 -3.21
CA PHE A 10 -5.76 -16.90 -2.44
C PHE A 10 -4.67 -17.77 -3.06
N GLY A 11 -3.41 -17.55 -2.68
CA GLY A 11 -2.28 -18.31 -3.21
C GLY A 11 -2.02 -18.11 -4.69
N GLY A 12 -1.17 -18.94 -5.24
CA GLY A 12 -0.77 -18.88 -6.65
C GLY A 12 0.23 -17.77 -6.98
N SER A 13 0.34 -17.42 -8.27
CA SER A 13 1.36 -16.50 -8.77
C SER A 13 0.84 -15.56 -9.87
N VAL A 14 -0.43 -15.23 -9.84
CA VAL A 14 -1.03 -14.27 -10.78
C VAL A 14 -0.36 -12.91 -10.61
N ASN A 15 0.01 -12.28 -11.72
CA ASN A 15 0.58 -10.94 -11.75
C ASN A 15 -0.46 -9.94 -12.27
N ALA A 16 -0.47 -8.72 -11.72
CA ALA A 16 -1.45 -7.71 -12.12
C ALA A 16 -0.83 -6.30 -12.19
N LYS A 17 -1.22 -5.55 -13.22
CA LYS A 17 -0.89 -4.13 -13.38
C LYS A 17 -2.15 -3.28 -13.56
N HIS A 18 -2.04 -1.99 -13.20
CA HIS A 18 -3.08 -0.99 -13.42
C HIS A 18 -4.41 -1.37 -12.76
N LEU A 19 -4.38 -1.59 -11.44
CA LEU A 19 -5.57 -1.85 -10.66
C LEU A 19 -6.05 -0.58 -9.94
N VAL A 20 -7.37 -0.39 -9.90
CA VAL A 20 -7.99 0.71 -9.17
C VAL A 20 -9.11 0.15 -8.29
N CYS A 21 -8.96 0.29 -6.98
CA CYS A 21 -9.98 -0.02 -5.99
C CYS A 21 -10.45 1.29 -5.36
N SER A 22 -11.71 1.65 -5.54
CA SER A 22 -12.29 2.87 -4.99
C SER A 22 -13.60 2.57 -4.27
N GLY A 23 -13.74 3.08 -3.04
CA GLY A 23 -14.94 2.92 -2.23
C GLY A 23 -15.23 1.47 -1.81
N ILE A 24 -14.20 0.69 -1.58
CA ILE A 24 -14.28 -0.68 -1.07
C ILE A 24 -14.61 -0.62 0.42
N ARG A 25 -15.41 -1.58 0.91
CA ARG A 25 -15.92 -1.57 2.28
C ARG A 25 -15.07 -2.33 3.28
N ASP A 26 -14.20 -3.22 2.82
CA ASP A 26 -13.22 -3.92 3.62
C ASP A 26 -11.82 -3.58 3.11
N ASP A 27 -10.98 -4.53 2.81
CA ASP A 27 -9.62 -4.27 2.36
C ASP A 27 -9.58 -3.93 0.87
N SER A 28 -8.76 -2.95 0.51
CA SER A 28 -8.67 -2.56 -0.90
C SER A 28 -7.96 -3.62 -1.74
N PHE A 29 -6.87 -4.17 -1.20
CA PHE A 29 -6.13 -5.30 -1.77
C PHE A 29 -5.73 -6.25 -0.66
N ASP A 30 -6.14 -7.50 -0.76
CA ASP A 30 -5.81 -8.57 0.18
C ASP A 30 -5.09 -9.73 -0.51
N TRP A 31 -4.25 -10.44 0.21
CA TRP A 31 -3.70 -11.72 -0.23
C TRP A 31 -3.25 -12.62 0.92
N THR A 32 -3.45 -13.90 0.71
CA THR A 32 -3.22 -14.95 1.69
C THR A 32 -2.81 -16.27 1.03
N TYR A 33 -2.63 -17.30 1.84
CA TYR A 33 -2.38 -18.70 1.42
C TYR A 33 -1.27 -18.88 0.40
N GLY A 34 -0.18 -18.13 0.53
CA GLY A 34 1.02 -18.34 -0.27
C GLY A 34 0.95 -17.73 -1.67
N TRP A 35 0.28 -16.56 -1.82
CA TRP A 35 0.38 -15.81 -3.07
C TRP A 35 1.79 -15.23 -3.25
N THR A 36 2.40 -15.52 -4.43
CA THR A 36 3.78 -15.10 -4.80
C THR A 36 3.79 -14.27 -6.07
N GLY A 37 2.68 -13.60 -6.38
CA GLY A 37 2.53 -12.80 -7.58
C GLY A 37 3.26 -11.46 -7.53
N LYS A 38 3.11 -10.72 -8.62
CA LYS A 38 3.70 -9.38 -8.81
C LYS A 38 2.64 -8.35 -9.07
N GLY A 39 2.82 -7.15 -8.51
CA GLY A 39 1.93 -6.02 -8.70
C GLY A 39 2.67 -4.74 -9.05
N GLN A 40 2.11 -3.93 -9.97
CA GLN A 40 2.59 -2.59 -10.26
C GLN A 40 1.47 -1.68 -10.72
N TYR A 41 1.53 -0.39 -10.36
CA TYR A 41 0.54 0.64 -10.69
C TYR A 41 -0.84 0.32 -10.10
N TRP A 42 -0.91 0.15 -8.78
CA TRP A 42 -2.16 -0.04 -8.07
C TRP A 42 -2.57 1.23 -7.33
N ILE A 43 -3.85 1.52 -7.34
CA ILE A 43 -4.43 2.65 -6.60
C ILE A 43 -5.57 2.13 -5.74
N ALA A 44 -5.53 2.44 -4.45
CA ALA A 44 -6.65 2.34 -3.54
C ALA A 44 -7.08 3.74 -3.09
N GLN A 45 -8.38 4.01 -3.13
CA GLN A 45 -8.99 5.17 -2.50
C GLN A 45 -10.15 4.70 -1.65
N GLN A 46 -9.99 4.80 -0.35
CA GLN A 46 -11.00 4.38 0.60
C GLN A 46 -11.99 5.50 0.90
N ARG A 47 -13.19 5.10 1.30
CA ARG A 47 -14.20 5.99 1.90
C ARG A 47 -14.12 5.82 3.41
N GLY A 48 -14.41 6.89 4.12
CA GLY A 48 -14.24 6.90 5.58
C GLY A 48 -15.48 6.47 6.38
N ASP A 49 -16.48 5.88 5.74
CA ASP A 49 -17.70 5.42 6.40
C ASP A 49 -17.77 3.89 6.57
N ASP A 50 -16.99 3.16 5.77
CA ASP A 50 -16.93 1.70 5.79
C ASP A 50 -15.74 1.25 4.94
N ALA A 51 -14.59 0.99 5.57
CA ALA A 51 -13.36 0.53 4.93
C ALA A 51 -12.38 0.08 6.01
N ASP A 52 -11.47 -0.84 5.71
CA ASP A 52 -10.48 -1.33 6.69
C ASP A 52 -9.04 -1.05 6.21
N GLN A 53 -8.37 -1.95 5.51
CA GLN A 53 -6.96 -1.76 5.16
C GLN A 53 -6.78 -1.29 3.71
N GLY A 54 -5.69 -0.57 3.44
CA GLY A 54 -5.23 -0.35 2.07
C GLY A 54 -4.65 -1.63 1.48
N PHE A 55 -3.74 -2.25 2.22
CA PHE A 55 -3.22 -3.60 2.04
C PHE A 55 -3.45 -4.44 3.27
N GLU A 56 -4.07 -5.61 3.11
CA GLU A 56 -4.00 -6.72 4.06
C GLU A 56 -3.07 -7.79 3.50
N ILE A 57 -2.03 -8.16 4.25
CA ILE A 57 -0.91 -8.98 3.78
C ILE A 57 -0.76 -10.17 4.71
N ASP A 58 -1.39 -11.28 4.33
CA ASP A 58 -1.48 -12.47 5.14
C ASP A 58 -0.72 -13.66 4.56
N ASN A 59 -0.29 -14.57 5.43
CA ASN A 59 0.18 -15.89 5.01
C ASN A 59 -0.88 -16.95 5.31
N ASN A 60 -1.11 -17.26 6.59
CA ASN A 60 -2.10 -18.27 6.98
C ASN A 60 -2.44 -18.14 8.47
N SER A 61 -3.69 -17.81 8.78
CA SER A 61 -4.19 -17.58 10.15
C SER A 61 -4.08 -18.80 11.07
N LYS A 62 -4.13 -20.01 10.50
CA LYS A 62 -4.06 -21.26 11.27
C LYS A 62 -2.62 -21.75 11.49
N ASN A 63 -1.69 -21.30 10.63
CA ASN A 63 -0.29 -21.66 10.70
C ASN A 63 0.57 -20.58 10.05
N ASN A 64 1.04 -19.63 10.83
CA ASN A 64 1.87 -18.52 10.33
C ASN A 64 3.21 -18.97 9.70
N GLU A 65 3.60 -20.23 9.86
CA GLU A 65 4.76 -20.86 9.21
C GLU A 65 4.39 -21.68 7.97
N ALA A 66 3.14 -21.63 7.52
CA ALA A 66 2.70 -22.40 6.36
C ALA A 66 3.53 -22.07 5.11
N THR A 67 3.70 -23.09 4.28
CA THR A 67 4.38 -23.00 2.99
C THR A 67 3.50 -23.60 1.88
N PRO A 68 3.47 -23.02 0.67
CA PRO A 68 4.24 -21.84 0.28
C PRO A 68 3.83 -20.62 1.11
N ARG A 69 4.80 -19.78 1.49
CA ARG A 69 4.55 -18.53 2.19
C ARG A 69 4.09 -17.46 1.19
N SER A 70 3.18 -16.59 1.60
CA SER A 70 2.89 -15.37 0.83
C SER A 70 4.15 -14.51 0.77
N ASP A 71 4.61 -14.24 -0.46
CA ASP A 71 5.88 -13.54 -0.74
C ASP A 71 5.74 -12.74 -2.06
N ALA A 72 4.87 -11.76 -2.03
CA ALA A 72 4.56 -10.92 -3.19
C ALA A 72 5.64 -9.88 -3.48
N GLN A 73 5.75 -9.44 -4.74
CA GLN A 73 6.60 -8.33 -5.15
C GLN A 73 5.72 -7.19 -5.68
N ILE A 74 5.60 -6.11 -4.93
CA ILE A 74 4.71 -4.99 -5.23
C ILE A 74 5.50 -3.70 -5.36
N TYR A 75 5.31 -2.99 -6.48
CA TYR A 75 5.97 -1.72 -6.78
C TYR A 75 4.97 -0.67 -7.24
N ASN A 76 5.25 0.60 -6.97
CA ASN A 76 4.51 1.73 -7.51
C ASN A 76 3.00 1.68 -7.19
N VAL A 77 2.67 1.84 -5.93
CA VAL A 77 1.29 1.82 -5.43
C VAL A 77 0.96 3.11 -4.68
N THR A 78 -0.27 3.57 -4.82
CA THR A 78 -0.81 4.68 -4.04
C THR A 78 -2.02 4.19 -3.23
N LEU A 79 -1.89 4.19 -1.91
CA LEU A 79 -2.93 3.85 -0.95
C LEU A 79 -3.38 5.14 -0.26
N VAL A 80 -4.64 5.47 -0.43
CA VAL A 80 -5.26 6.68 0.13
C VAL A 80 -6.43 6.29 1.02
N GLY A 81 -6.29 6.55 2.32
CA GLY A 81 -7.36 6.45 3.29
C GLY A 81 -8.23 7.71 3.31
N ASP A 82 -9.19 7.78 4.24
CA ASP A 82 -9.97 8.98 4.50
C ASP A 82 -9.66 9.54 5.91
N PRO A 83 -8.86 10.61 6.01
CA PRO A 83 -8.46 11.15 7.31
C PRO A 83 -9.60 11.82 8.09
N LYS A 84 -10.77 12.04 7.46
CA LYS A 84 -11.96 12.66 8.07
C LYS A 84 -13.06 11.65 8.37
N GLY A 85 -12.96 10.46 7.83
CA GLY A 85 -13.94 9.39 8.04
C GLY A 85 -13.91 8.80 9.45
N LYS A 86 -14.67 7.75 9.68
CA LYS A 86 -14.67 6.98 10.93
C LYS A 86 -13.88 5.69 10.80
N GLU A 87 -13.84 5.14 9.61
CA GLU A 87 -13.16 3.93 9.20
C GLU A 87 -11.99 4.27 8.27
N SER A 88 -11.35 3.34 7.62
CA SER A 88 -10.12 3.47 6.84
C SER A 88 -8.89 3.40 7.74
N ASP A 89 -8.65 2.22 8.27
CA ASP A 89 -7.82 2.01 9.45
C ASP A 89 -6.31 2.03 9.19
N ILE A 90 -5.80 1.13 8.37
CA ILE A 90 -4.35 0.90 8.22
C ILE A 90 -3.94 0.96 6.74
N GLY A 91 -2.85 1.68 6.46
CA GLY A 91 -2.31 1.73 5.11
C GLY A 91 -1.80 0.39 4.61
N MET A 92 -0.92 -0.21 5.36
CA MET A 92 -0.32 -1.52 5.09
C MET A 92 -0.31 -2.35 6.37
N LEU A 93 -1.08 -3.44 6.40
CA LEU A 93 -1.09 -4.42 7.49
C LEU A 93 -0.40 -5.69 7.02
N VAL A 94 0.71 -6.06 7.65
CA VAL A 94 1.45 -7.31 7.41
C VAL A 94 1.26 -8.22 8.62
N ARG A 95 0.63 -9.38 8.42
CA ARG A 95 0.33 -10.28 9.54
C ARG A 95 0.46 -11.77 9.15
N GLU A 96 0.18 -12.65 10.09
CA GLU A 96 0.10 -14.10 9.90
C GLU A 96 1.35 -14.74 9.31
N GLY A 97 2.51 -14.06 9.47
CA GLY A 97 3.78 -14.56 9.00
C GLY A 97 4.05 -14.34 7.51
N ALA A 98 3.36 -13.43 6.86
CA ALA A 98 3.63 -13.07 5.47
C ALA A 98 5.02 -12.46 5.29
N ALA A 99 5.56 -12.64 4.10
CA ALA A 99 6.78 -12.01 3.59
C ALA A 99 6.46 -11.19 2.33
N GLY A 100 7.45 -10.57 1.72
CA GLY A 100 7.30 -9.88 0.44
C GLY A 100 8.20 -8.67 0.27
N THR A 101 8.19 -8.14 -0.94
CA THR A 101 8.93 -6.93 -1.32
C THR A 101 7.95 -5.83 -1.72
N TYR A 102 7.93 -4.76 -0.97
CA TYR A 102 7.00 -3.63 -1.10
C TYR A 102 7.80 -2.35 -1.28
N LYS A 103 7.85 -1.80 -2.50
CA LYS A 103 8.67 -0.63 -2.82
C LYS A 103 7.91 0.43 -3.61
N ASN A 104 8.35 1.67 -3.45
CA ASN A 104 7.74 2.81 -4.15
C ASN A 104 6.24 2.97 -3.84
N ILE A 105 5.86 2.79 -2.58
CA ILE A 105 4.47 2.86 -2.14
C ILE A 105 4.23 4.20 -1.42
N ILE A 106 3.12 4.84 -1.71
CA ILE A 106 2.56 5.92 -0.91
C ILE A 106 1.42 5.35 -0.07
N ALA A 107 1.49 5.50 1.26
CA ALA A 107 0.41 5.16 2.19
C ALA A 107 0.05 6.43 2.98
N MET A 108 -1.13 7.01 2.71
CA MET A 108 -1.51 8.30 3.25
C MET A 108 -2.96 8.38 3.71
N GLY A 109 -3.19 9.14 4.79
CA GLY A 109 -4.53 9.51 5.25
C GLY A 109 -5.30 8.41 6.00
N PHE A 110 -4.64 7.37 6.50
CA PHE A 110 -5.26 6.30 7.28
C PHE A 110 -5.44 6.69 8.75
N ARG A 111 -6.45 6.12 9.41
CA ARG A 111 -6.94 6.57 10.72
C ARG A 111 -6.38 5.86 11.94
N LYS A 112 -5.68 4.75 11.76
CA LYS A 112 -4.97 4.07 12.86
C LYS A 112 -3.47 4.17 12.68
N THR A 113 -2.97 3.86 11.46
CA THR A 113 -1.53 3.96 11.16
C THR A 113 -1.27 3.75 9.65
N GLY A 114 -0.12 4.21 9.17
CA GLY A 114 0.35 3.95 7.80
C GLY A 114 0.91 2.54 7.61
N LEU A 115 1.61 2.00 8.63
CA LEU A 115 2.22 0.67 8.61
C LEU A 115 2.07 -0.04 9.95
N ARG A 116 1.64 -1.31 9.91
CA ARG A 116 1.64 -2.25 11.02
C ARG A 116 2.18 -3.61 10.58
N ILE A 117 3.08 -4.19 11.37
CA ILE A 117 3.58 -5.57 11.22
C ILE A 117 3.17 -6.35 12.46
N ASP A 118 2.13 -7.15 12.34
CA ASP A 118 1.46 -7.80 13.45
C ASP A 118 1.91 -9.25 13.65
N GLY A 119 2.15 -9.58 14.92
CA GLY A 119 2.53 -10.91 15.36
C GLY A 119 4.01 -11.26 15.18
N ASP A 120 4.49 -12.13 16.08
CA ASP A 120 5.91 -12.48 16.22
C ASP A 120 6.53 -13.02 14.91
N VAL A 121 5.78 -13.83 14.17
CA VAL A 121 6.29 -14.43 12.93
C VAL A 121 6.46 -13.37 11.84
N SER A 122 5.52 -12.45 11.69
CA SER A 122 5.61 -11.35 10.72
C SER A 122 6.76 -10.41 11.07
N GLN A 123 6.93 -10.06 12.34
CA GLN A 123 8.05 -9.23 12.81
C GLN A 123 9.39 -9.94 12.60
N ARG A 124 9.45 -11.25 12.79
CA ARG A 124 10.63 -12.04 12.47
C ARG A 124 10.94 -12.04 10.98
N MET A 125 9.94 -12.19 10.11
CA MET A 125 10.13 -12.08 8.65
C MET A 125 10.74 -10.72 8.26
N ALA A 126 10.29 -9.64 8.88
CA ALA A 126 10.88 -8.32 8.66
C ALA A 126 12.32 -8.23 9.18
N THR A 127 12.61 -8.74 10.37
CA THR A 127 13.95 -8.74 10.97
C THR A 127 14.95 -9.58 10.16
N GLU A 128 14.51 -10.69 9.58
CA GLU A 128 15.30 -11.57 8.71
C GLU A 128 15.45 -11.03 7.27
N GLY A 129 14.87 -9.86 6.96
CA GLY A 129 14.91 -9.27 5.63
C GLY A 129 14.09 -10.03 4.59
N LYS A 130 13.07 -10.78 5.02
CA LYS A 130 12.09 -11.46 4.16
C LYS A 130 10.91 -10.55 3.82
N THR A 131 10.54 -9.66 4.72
CA THR A 131 9.61 -8.57 4.46
C THR A 131 10.42 -7.30 4.26
N ILE A 132 10.38 -6.76 3.05
CA ILE A 132 11.16 -5.60 2.61
C ILE A 132 10.21 -4.46 2.28
N ILE A 133 10.28 -3.35 3.02
CA ILE A 133 9.51 -2.13 2.80
C ILE A 133 10.48 -0.98 2.59
N GLN A 134 10.65 -0.54 1.34
CA GLN A 134 11.69 0.42 0.96
C GLN A 134 11.21 1.46 -0.04
N ASN A 135 11.82 2.65 0.03
CA ASN A 135 11.54 3.76 -0.88
C ASN A 135 10.06 4.17 -0.88
N CYS A 136 9.38 4.02 0.26
CA CYS A 136 7.97 4.35 0.44
C CYS A 136 7.81 5.73 1.09
N ILE A 137 6.62 6.31 0.94
CA ILE A 137 6.21 7.57 1.58
C ILE A 137 5.01 7.29 2.48
N PHE A 138 5.12 7.71 3.74
CA PHE A 138 4.03 7.66 4.73
C PHE A 138 3.67 9.10 5.10
N PHE A 139 2.37 9.46 4.98
CA PHE A 139 1.96 10.83 5.23
C PHE A 139 0.52 10.96 5.74
N GLY A 140 0.31 11.84 6.69
CA GLY A 140 -1.03 12.20 7.16
C GLY A 140 -1.81 11.05 7.81
N ASN A 141 -1.13 9.95 8.15
CA ASN A 141 -1.75 8.87 8.89
C ASN A 141 -1.83 9.26 10.38
N THR A 142 -2.96 8.99 11.03
CA THR A 142 -3.23 9.44 12.39
C THR A 142 -3.79 8.31 13.24
N SER A 143 -3.80 8.49 14.56
CA SER A 143 -4.58 7.68 15.49
C SER A 143 -5.21 8.63 16.52
N GLU A 144 -6.54 8.58 16.64
CA GLU A 144 -7.28 9.50 17.51
C GLU A 144 -6.91 10.99 17.30
N GLY A 145 -6.63 11.37 16.04
CA GLY A 145 -6.24 12.72 15.64
C GLY A 145 -4.75 13.07 15.85
N ALA A 146 -3.95 12.20 16.45
CA ALA A 146 -2.50 12.37 16.55
C ALA A 146 -1.78 11.70 15.38
N GLU A 147 -0.69 12.30 14.92
CA GLU A 147 0.13 11.71 13.83
C GLU A 147 0.65 10.33 14.22
N LYS A 148 0.44 9.34 13.37
CA LYS A 148 0.86 7.95 13.57
C LYS A 148 1.18 7.25 12.25
N GLN A 149 2.34 7.50 11.69
CA GLN A 149 2.77 6.85 10.45
C GLN A 149 3.08 5.36 10.66
N PHE A 150 3.51 4.97 11.85
CA PHE A 150 3.93 3.62 12.22
C PHE A 150 3.21 3.16 13.49
N HIS A 151 2.81 1.89 13.54
CA HIS A 151 2.03 1.36 14.67
C HIS A 151 2.81 1.38 15.99
N SER A 152 4.08 1.01 15.96
CA SER A 152 4.95 0.96 17.13
C SER A 152 6.38 1.41 16.81
N ASP A 153 7.26 1.40 17.82
CA ASP A 153 8.69 1.67 17.63
C ASP A 153 9.36 0.59 16.76
N PHE A 154 8.82 -0.62 16.68
CA PHE A 154 9.33 -1.67 15.79
C PHE A 154 9.25 -1.24 14.34
N GLU A 155 8.04 -0.92 13.86
CA GLU A 155 7.83 -0.48 12.47
C GLU A 155 8.56 0.83 12.21
N LYS A 156 8.55 1.77 13.16
CA LYS A 156 9.23 3.05 13.01
C LYS A 156 10.73 2.89 12.82
N ASN A 157 11.38 2.11 13.68
CA ASN A 157 12.84 1.90 13.61
C ASN A 157 13.21 1.14 12.33
N MET A 158 12.45 0.12 11.95
CA MET A 158 12.67 -0.61 10.72
C MET A 158 12.45 0.29 9.50
N ALA A 159 11.32 0.98 9.42
CA ALA A 159 10.97 1.79 8.25
C ALA A 159 11.92 2.98 8.06
N LEU A 160 12.32 3.65 9.14
CA LEU A 160 13.18 4.84 9.10
C LEU A 160 14.68 4.51 9.18
N ASP A 161 15.07 3.24 9.17
CA ASP A 161 16.47 2.89 8.92
C ASP A 161 16.90 3.47 7.57
N ALA A 162 18.05 4.12 7.53
CA ALA A 162 18.57 4.81 6.35
C ALA A 162 18.73 3.86 5.14
N ALA A 163 18.98 2.57 5.39
CA ALA A 163 19.09 1.55 4.34
C ALA A 163 17.75 1.32 3.61
N ASN A 164 16.62 1.64 4.24
CA ASN A 164 15.29 1.44 3.66
C ASN A 164 14.78 2.64 2.85
N SER A 165 15.39 3.81 3.01
CA SER A 165 15.08 5.02 2.23
C SER A 165 13.58 5.41 2.23
N ASN A 166 12.82 5.00 3.25
CA ASN A 166 11.44 5.43 3.43
C ASN A 166 11.40 6.87 3.99
N ARG A 167 10.32 7.59 3.70
CA ARG A 167 10.18 9.00 4.06
C ARG A 167 8.83 9.29 4.70
N VAL A 168 8.83 10.20 5.67
CA VAL A 168 7.63 10.81 6.22
C VAL A 168 7.56 12.23 5.67
N VAL A 169 6.81 12.41 4.59
CA VAL A 169 6.73 13.68 3.85
C VAL A 169 5.43 13.72 3.04
N ASP A 170 4.87 14.91 2.83
CA ASP A 170 3.73 15.09 1.94
C ASP A 170 4.11 14.70 0.49
N PRO A 171 3.42 13.72 -0.12
CA PRO A 171 3.67 13.37 -1.52
C PRO A 171 3.11 14.40 -2.52
N GLU A 172 2.43 15.44 -2.07
CA GLU A 172 1.89 16.54 -2.87
C GLU A 172 1.06 16.03 -4.07
N LEU A 173 0.14 15.10 -3.84
CA LEU A 173 -0.79 14.63 -4.86
C LEU A 173 -1.90 15.67 -5.11
N GLY A 174 -2.43 15.75 -6.32
CA GLY A 174 -3.33 16.81 -6.74
C GLY A 174 -4.63 16.91 -5.93
N ALA A 175 -5.42 15.83 -5.85
CA ALA A 175 -6.66 15.77 -5.08
C ALA A 175 -6.95 14.34 -4.63
N PRO A 176 -6.09 13.71 -3.79
CA PRO A 176 -6.19 12.28 -3.48
C PRO A 176 -7.42 11.92 -2.65
N TYR A 177 -7.98 12.87 -1.91
CA TYR A 177 -9.15 12.66 -1.04
C TYR A 177 -10.49 13.05 -1.67
N ASP A 178 -10.52 13.54 -2.91
CA ASP A 178 -11.77 13.80 -3.62
C ASP A 178 -12.36 12.49 -4.12
N LEU A 179 -13.47 12.04 -3.52
CA LEU A 179 -14.11 10.77 -3.87
C LEU A 179 -14.86 10.80 -5.20
N THR A 180 -15.05 11.97 -5.78
CA THR A 180 -15.84 12.15 -7.02
C THR A 180 -14.96 12.43 -8.24
N ALA A 181 -13.84 13.13 -8.03
CA ALA A 181 -12.90 13.50 -9.07
C ALA A 181 -11.44 13.42 -8.54
N PRO A 182 -10.97 12.25 -8.11
CA PRO A 182 -9.65 12.13 -7.50
C PRO A 182 -8.54 12.43 -8.52
N ASN A 183 -7.46 13.01 -8.00
CA ASN A 183 -6.24 13.21 -8.74
C ASN A 183 -5.05 12.70 -7.92
N PHE A 184 -4.47 11.59 -8.34
CA PHE A 184 -3.33 10.94 -7.68
C PHE A 184 -1.99 11.33 -8.32
N THR A 185 -1.99 12.21 -9.31
CA THR A 185 -0.77 12.69 -9.97
C THR A 185 0.00 13.61 -9.02
N PRO A 186 1.30 13.39 -8.79
CA PRO A 186 2.13 14.28 -7.98
C PRO A 186 2.33 15.64 -8.67
N ALA A 187 2.33 16.71 -7.88
CA ALA A 187 2.61 18.06 -8.34
C ALA A 187 4.06 18.19 -8.86
N ALA A 188 4.32 19.22 -9.64
CA ALA A 188 5.68 19.53 -10.08
C ALA A 188 6.57 19.83 -8.86
N GLY A 189 7.69 19.13 -8.73
CA GLY A 189 8.60 19.25 -7.58
C GLY A 189 8.25 18.37 -6.37
N SER A 190 7.16 17.61 -6.44
CA SER A 190 6.75 16.69 -5.39
C SER A 190 7.88 15.74 -4.96
N PRO A 191 8.01 15.45 -3.66
CA PRO A 191 8.92 14.41 -3.17
C PRO A 191 8.67 13.03 -3.78
N ALA A 192 7.46 12.72 -4.22
CA ALA A 192 7.14 11.44 -4.87
C ALA A 192 7.86 11.25 -6.22
N LEU A 193 8.31 12.31 -6.87
CA LEU A 193 9.03 12.25 -8.15
C LEU A 193 10.51 11.84 -8.03
N THR A 194 11.00 11.62 -6.82
CA THR A 194 12.41 11.29 -6.56
C THR A 194 12.55 10.18 -5.52
N GLY A 195 13.74 9.55 -5.47
CA GLY A 195 14.07 8.58 -4.42
C GLY A 195 13.39 7.22 -4.58
N ALA A 196 12.85 6.89 -5.73
CA ALA A 196 12.28 5.58 -6.01
C ALA A 196 13.36 4.51 -6.18
N ALA A 197 13.05 3.29 -5.76
CA ALA A 197 13.80 2.10 -6.14
C ALA A 197 13.55 1.76 -7.61
N THR A 198 14.57 1.30 -8.32
CA THR A 198 14.40 0.75 -9.67
C THR A 198 13.74 -0.64 -9.57
N PRO A 199 12.56 -0.85 -10.19
CA PRO A 199 11.95 -2.18 -10.23
C PRO A 199 12.83 -3.20 -10.99
N PRO A 200 12.67 -4.51 -10.72
CA PRO A 200 13.41 -5.55 -11.42
C PRO A 200 13.21 -5.53 -12.94
N SER A 201 14.25 -5.89 -13.71
CA SER A 201 14.15 -6.06 -15.16
C SER A 201 13.87 -7.54 -15.48
N ASP A 202 12.68 -8.01 -15.15
CA ASP A 202 12.27 -9.42 -15.24
C ASP A 202 11.18 -9.69 -16.29
N GLY A 203 10.85 -8.68 -17.09
CA GLY A 203 9.81 -8.74 -18.12
C GLY A 203 8.40 -8.43 -17.63
N PHE A 204 8.17 -8.32 -16.32
CA PHE A 204 6.88 -7.87 -15.77
C PHE A 204 6.92 -6.39 -15.39
N PHE A 205 7.89 -5.96 -14.59
CA PHE A 205 7.93 -4.59 -14.11
C PHE A 205 8.40 -3.60 -15.18
N ASP A 206 7.71 -2.48 -15.26
CA ASP A 206 8.18 -1.31 -16.01
C ASP A 206 9.18 -0.53 -15.15
N LYS A 207 10.21 0.01 -15.79
CA LYS A 207 11.18 0.86 -15.12
C LYS A 207 10.55 2.21 -14.76
N THR A 208 10.60 2.57 -13.47
CA THR A 208 10.10 3.84 -12.96
C THR A 208 11.19 4.58 -12.18
N ASN A 209 11.01 5.88 -11.98
CA ASN A 209 11.85 6.74 -11.16
C ASN A 209 11.04 7.57 -10.15
N PHE A 210 9.79 7.17 -9.90
CA PHE A 210 8.86 7.84 -8.98
C PHE A 210 8.26 6.86 -7.97
N VAL A 211 7.79 7.38 -6.84
CA VAL A 211 7.09 6.66 -5.78
C VAL A 211 5.58 6.86 -5.98
N GLY A 212 4.80 5.83 -5.71
CA GLY A 212 3.35 5.83 -5.98
C GLY A 212 3.01 5.27 -7.35
N ALA A 213 1.72 5.25 -7.66
CA ALA A 213 1.18 4.62 -8.86
C ALA A 213 1.26 5.51 -10.13
N MET A 214 1.55 6.80 -9.98
CA MET A 214 1.60 7.78 -11.07
C MET A 214 2.86 8.62 -11.01
N GLY A 215 3.46 8.89 -12.19
CA GLY A 215 4.53 9.84 -12.37
C GLY A 215 4.03 11.25 -12.71
N ALA A 216 4.95 12.15 -13.01
CA ALA A 216 4.63 13.53 -13.39
C ALA A 216 3.79 13.56 -14.69
N GLY A 217 2.61 14.16 -14.62
CA GLY A 217 1.72 14.29 -15.78
C GLY A 217 1.10 13.00 -16.28
N ASP A 218 1.35 11.88 -15.59
CA ASP A 218 0.78 10.58 -15.93
C ASP A 218 -0.57 10.41 -15.23
N ASN A 219 -1.64 10.31 -16.02
CA ASN A 219 -2.99 10.03 -15.52
C ASN A 219 -3.57 8.84 -16.28
N TRP A 220 -3.00 7.67 -16.04
CA TRP A 220 -3.39 6.44 -16.72
C TRP A 220 -4.81 5.94 -16.36
N ILE A 221 -5.44 6.50 -15.31
CA ILE A 221 -6.83 6.17 -14.97
C ILE A 221 -7.86 6.94 -15.82
N ALA A 222 -7.44 8.00 -16.50
CA ALA A 222 -8.34 8.83 -17.30
C ALA A 222 -8.98 8.04 -18.45
N GLY A 223 -10.27 8.25 -18.65
CA GLY A 223 -11.01 7.72 -19.80
C GLY A 223 -11.54 6.29 -19.65
N TRP A 224 -11.19 5.56 -18.58
CA TRP A 224 -11.74 4.22 -18.33
C TRP A 224 -12.23 3.99 -16.89
N THR A 225 -11.91 4.88 -15.94
CA THR A 225 -12.45 4.83 -14.58
C THR A 225 -13.62 5.80 -14.40
N ASN A 226 -14.51 5.46 -13.45
CA ASN A 226 -15.60 6.34 -13.03
C ASN A 226 -15.69 6.30 -11.50
N PHE A 227 -15.59 7.46 -10.88
CA PHE A 227 -15.66 7.64 -9.42
C PHE A 227 -17.01 8.19 -8.95
N ALA A 228 -17.99 8.38 -9.85
CA ALA A 228 -19.33 8.79 -9.44
C ALA A 228 -19.93 7.74 -8.51
N GLN A 229 -20.37 8.18 -7.33
CA GLN A 229 -21.09 7.31 -6.39
C GLN A 229 -22.51 7.13 -6.88
N ASN A 230 -22.98 5.87 -6.96
CA ASN A 230 -24.37 5.53 -7.30
C ASN A 230 -25.28 5.69 -6.08
#